data_bc5f5495ad59635249bb7ead1e6758ea
#
_entry.id   bc5f5495ad59635249bb7ead1e6758ea
#
_cell.length_a   1.000
_cell.length_b   1.000
_cell.length_c   1.000
_cell.angle_alpha   90.00
_cell.angle_beta   90.00
_cell.angle_gamma   90.00
#
_symmetry.space_group_name_H-M   'P 1'
#
loop_
_entity.id
_entity.type
_entity.pdbx_description
1 polymer ?
#
loop_
_entity_poly.entity_id
_entity_poly.type
_entity_poly.pdbx_seq_one_letter_code
_entity_poly.pdbx_strand_id
1 'polypeptide(L)'
;MAVLSKRNLIKPFHVFALICLVILAACNSDFTPKPKGYFKIDLPKKQYRLFQQTGYPYSFEYPVYANVIKDSSFFGEATENPWWINIDYPQFNGRVHISYKEIGANKLDKLLNDAFTMTNKHNLKAYSIDDSLMVTPNNIHGMFFKVGGNVATANQFFLTDSVTHFLRGALYFDATPNEDSLGIVNSFVLDDLKHMINTFKWK
;
A
#
# COMPACT_ATOMS: atom_id res chain seq x y z
N MET A 1 -30.02 -66.16 -58.70
CA MET A 1 -29.06 -65.08 -58.80
C MET A 1 -29.02 -64.39 -57.43
N ALA A 2 -27.97 -64.64 -56.61
CA ALA A 2 -27.81 -64.05 -55.28
C ALA A 2 -26.82 -62.90 -55.38
N VAL A 3 -27.31 -61.68 -55.09
CA VAL A 3 -26.47 -60.50 -55.05
C VAL A 3 -25.79 -60.44 -53.69
N LEU A 4 -24.49 -60.73 -53.64
CA LEU A 4 -23.65 -60.59 -52.47
C LEU A 4 -23.39 -59.08 -52.18
N SER A 5 -24.03 -58.56 -51.15
CA SER A 5 -23.75 -57.24 -50.59
C SER A 5 -22.33 -57.18 -50.01
N LYS A 6 -21.42 -56.35 -50.59
CA LYS A 6 -20.11 -56.02 -50.04
C LYS A 6 -20.29 -55.17 -48.83
N ARG A 7 -20.23 -55.75 -47.63
CA ARG A 7 -20.06 -55.00 -46.40
C ARG A 7 -18.62 -54.37 -46.34
N ASN A 8 -18.54 -53.08 -46.53
CA ASN A 8 -17.29 -52.34 -46.29
C ASN A 8 -16.97 -52.42 -44.80
N LEU A 9 -16.11 -53.37 -44.40
CA LEU A 9 -15.55 -53.36 -43.04
C LEU A 9 -14.59 -52.18 -42.95
N ILE A 10 -14.97 -51.19 -42.18
CA ILE A 10 -14.07 -50.09 -41.76
C ILE A 10 -12.90 -50.77 -41.05
N LYS A 11 -11.70 -50.63 -41.60
CA LYS A 11 -10.49 -51.22 -40.99
C LYS A 11 -10.32 -50.70 -39.59
N PRO A 12 -9.99 -51.55 -38.59
CA PRO A 12 -9.82 -51.14 -37.17
C PRO A 12 -8.83 -49.97 -36.99
N PHE A 13 -7.90 -49.83 -37.91
CA PHE A 13 -6.97 -48.70 -37.95
C PHE A 13 -7.65 -47.32 -38.12
N HIS A 14 -8.70 -47.23 -38.96
CA HIS A 14 -9.43 -45.97 -39.18
C HIS A 14 -10.27 -45.58 -37.96
N VAL A 15 -10.82 -46.57 -37.25
CA VAL A 15 -11.57 -46.33 -36.00
C VAL A 15 -10.61 -45.85 -34.92
N PHE A 16 -9.42 -46.46 -34.79
CA PHE A 16 -8.41 -46.05 -33.86
C PHE A 16 -7.90 -44.63 -34.15
N ALA A 17 -7.63 -44.29 -35.43
CA ALA A 17 -7.21 -42.95 -35.82
C ALA A 17 -8.29 -41.91 -35.54
N LEU A 18 -9.58 -42.21 -35.73
CA LEU A 18 -10.69 -41.31 -35.42
C LEU A 18 -10.80 -41.04 -33.90
N ILE A 19 -10.63 -42.10 -33.09
CA ILE A 19 -10.64 -41.96 -31.61
C ILE A 19 -9.48 -41.09 -31.14
N CYS A 20 -8.27 -41.26 -31.66
CA CYS A 20 -7.12 -40.42 -31.36
C CYS A 20 -7.36 -38.96 -31.75
N LEU A 21 -8.01 -38.70 -32.88
CA LEU A 21 -8.33 -37.36 -33.35
C LEU A 21 -9.35 -36.65 -32.43
N VAL A 22 -10.35 -37.39 -31.95
CA VAL A 22 -11.35 -36.87 -30.98
C VAL A 22 -10.73 -36.57 -29.62
N ILE A 23 -9.78 -37.41 -29.14
CA ILE A 23 -9.08 -37.18 -27.89
C ILE A 23 -8.19 -35.93 -27.99
N LEU A 24 -7.54 -35.69 -29.13
CA LEU A 24 -6.71 -34.49 -29.34
C LEU A 24 -7.55 -33.19 -29.43
N ALA A 25 -8.80 -33.28 -29.88
CA ALA A 25 -9.73 -32.16 -29.96
C ALA A 25 -10.40 -31.82 -28.62
N ALA A 26 -10.36 -32.71 -27.62
CA ALA A 26 -11.00 -32.54 -26.31
C ALA A 26 -10.19 -31.74 -25.30
N CYS A 27 -8.94 -31.30 -25.62
CA CYS A 27 -8.05 -30.57 -24.72
C CYS A 27 -8.12 -29.05 -24.87
N ASN A 28 -9.28 -28.46 -25.12
CA ASN A 28 -9.49 -27.02 -25.02
C ASN A 28 -10.41 -26.75 -23.80
N SER A 29 -9.87 -26.88 -22.60
CA SER A 29 -10.48 -26.22 -21.45
C SER A 29 -10.03 -24.77 -21.46
N ASP A 30 -10.92 -23.86 -21.84
CA ASP A 30 -10.74 -22.44 -21.56
C ASP A 30 -10.56 -22.28 -20.04
N PHE A 31 -9.29 -22.12 -19.63
CA PHE A 31 -8.99 -21.81 -18.24
C PHE A 31 -9.46 -20.39 -17.98
N THR A 32 -10.67 -20.25 -17.46
CA THR A 32 -11.16 -18.97 -16.94
C THR A 32 -10.57 -18.77 -15.56
N PRO A 33 -9.62 -17.84 -15.37
CA PRO A 33 -9.08 -17.56 -14.04
C PRO A 33 -10.24 -17.15 -13.12
N LYS A 34 -10.50 -17.94 -12.08
CA LYS A 34 -11.49 -17.54 -11.06
C LYS A 34 -10.96 -16.32 -10.34
N PRO A 35 -11.77 -15.26 -10.13
CA PRO A 35 -11.37 -14.13 -9.32
C PRO A 35 -10.95 -14.63 -7.93
N LYS A 36 -9.83 -14.13 -7.41
CA LYS A 36 -9.41 -14.46 -6.05
C LYS A 36 -10.48 -13.98 -5.08
N GLY A 37 -11.02 -14.88 -4.26
CA GLY A 37 -11.90 -14.52 -3.16
C GLY A 37 -11.07 -14.03 -1.98
N TYR A 38 -11.47 -12.91 -1.40
CA TYR A 38 -10.90 -12.40 -0.15
C TYR A 38 -11.94 -12.51 0.96
N PHE A 39 -11.47 -12.68 2.20
CA PHE A 39 -12.34 -12.57 3.35
C PHE A 39 -12.94 -11.16 3.43
N LYS A 40 -14.22 -11.07 3.79
CA LYS A 40 -14.85 -9.78 4.05
C LYS A 40 -14.13 -9.07 5.19
N ILE A 41 -13.64 -7.85 4.93
CA ILE A 41 -13.04 -6.99 5.94
C ILE A 41 -14.10 -5.98 6.36
N ASP A 42 -14.46 -5.95 7.65
CA ASP A 42 -15.35 -4.96 8.17
C ASP A 42 -14.59 -3.66 8.44
N LEU A 43 -14.85 -2.66 7.61
CA LEU A 43 -14.24 -1.34 7.71
C LEU A 43 -15.07 -0.44 8.61
N PRO A 44 -14.48 0.22 9.62
CA PRO A 44 -15.20 1.13 10.51
C PRO A 44 -15.67 2.39 9.77
N LYS A 45 -16.68 3.07 10.31
CA LYS A 45 -17.11 4.36 9.79
C LYS A 45 -16.02 5.41 10.01
N LYS A 46 -15.76 6.22 8.99
CA LYS A 46 -14.83 7.34 9.07
C LYS A 46 -15.38 8.38 10.05
N GLN A 47 -14.68 8.56 11.16
CA GLN A 47 -14.90 9.58 12.15
C GLN A 47 -13.53 10.01 12.67
N TYR A 48 -13.32 11.30 12.88
CA TYR A 48 -12.03 11.86 13.22
C TYR A 48 -12.07 12.62 14.53
N ARG A 49 -10.93 12.70 15.18
CA ARG A 49 -10.69 13.50 16.40
C ARG A 49 -9.38 14.27 16.27
N LEU A 50 -9.32 15.41 16.92
CA LEU A 50 -8.18 16.29 16.87
C LEU A 50 -7.04 15.77 17.76
N PHE A 51 -5.83 15.65 17.19
CA PHE A 51 -4.57 15.57 17.94
C PHE A 51 -4.03 16.98 18.13
N GLN A 52 -4.09 17.45 19.38
CA GLN A 52 -3.58 18.76 19.78
C GLN A 52 -2.98 18.67 21.18
N GLN A 53 -1.81 18.04 21.27
CA GLN A 53 -1.12 17.88 22.55
C GLN A 53 -0.23 19.10 22.84
N THR A 54 -0.19 19.54 24.09
CA THR A 54 0.68 20.62 24.55
C THR A 54 2.15 20.25 24.34
N GLY A 55 2.94 21.19 23.83
CA GLY A 55 4.38 20.99 23.55
C GLY A 55 4.69 20.36 22.21
N TYR A 56 3.69 19.88 21.44
CA TYR A 56 3.91 19.42 20.08
C TYR A 56 3.87 20.58 19.09
N PRO A 57 4.80 20.64 18.11
CA PRO A 57 4.87 21.74 17.14
C PRO A 57 3.84 21.60 16.00
N TYR A 58 2.92 20.67 16.12
CA TYR A 58 1.89 20.41 15.10
C TYR A 58 0.59 19.90 15.71
N SER A 59 -0.47 19.96 14.90
CA SER A 59 -1.78 19.37 15.18
C SER A 59 -2.39 18.82 13.88
N PHE A 60 -3.28 17.85 14.00
CA PHE A 60 -3.99 17.24 12.88
C PHE A 60 -5.19 16.42 13.37
N GLU A 61 -6.09 16.04 12.48
CA GLU A 61 -7.16 15.09 12.80
C GLU A 61 -6.76 13.67 12.42
N TYR A 62 -7.16 12.70 13.23
CA TYR A 62 -6.91 11.29 13.02
C TYR A 62 -8.16 10.46 13.37
N PRO A 63 -8.33 9.23 12.80
CA PRO A 63 -9.55 8.47 13.00
C PRO A 63 -9.70 7.97 14.44
N VAL A 64 -10.95 7.97 14.92
CA VAL A 64 -11.28 7.55 16.30
C VAL A 64 -10.92 6.11 16.62
N TYR A 65 -10.79 5.24 15.59
CA TYR A 65 -10.40 3.84 15.70
C TYR A 65 -8.88 3.63 15.65
N ALA A 66 -8.09 4.70 15.55
CA ALA A 66 -6.64 4.64 15.66
C ALA A 66 -6.16 5.23 16.99
N ASN A 67 -4.94 4.87 17.38
CA ASN A 67 -4.29 5.36 18.60
C ASN A 67 -3.02 6.11 18.25
N VAL A 68 -2.84 7.32 18.82
CA VAL A 68 -1.57 8.04 18.73
C VAL A 68 -0.72 7.68 19.94
N ILE A 69 0.48 7.16 19.66
CA ILE A 69 1.44 6.71 20.66
C ILE A 69 2.75 7.46 20.44
N LYS A 70 3.35 7.97 21.50
CA LYS A 70 4.69 8.59 21.43
C LYS A 70 5.70 7.54 20.98
N ASP A 71 6.51 7.88 19.99
CA ASP A 71 7.65 7.06 19.60
C ASP A 71 8.89 7.53 20.35
N SER A 72 9.44 6.67 21.18
CA SER A 72 10.62 6.98 21.98
C SER A 72 11.88 6.28 21.49
N SER A 73 11.74 5.35 20.53
CA SER A 73 12.84 4.53 20.05
C SER A 73 12.63 4.18 18.58
N PHE A 74 13.59 4.52 17.74
CA PHE A 74 13.60 4.19 16.32
C PHE A 74 14.78 3.26 16.03
N PHE A 75 14.51 2.00 15.63
CA PHE A 75 15.50 0.95 15.46
C PHE A 75 16.44 0.73 16.66
N GLY A 76 15.92 0.90 17.89
CA GLY A 76 16.68 0.70 19.13
C GLY A 76 17.48 1.92 19.59
N GLU A 77 17.50 2.99 18.81
CA GLU A 77 18.11 4.28 19.19
C GLU A 77 17.05 5.26 19.69
N ALA A 78 17.42 6.18 20.58
CA ALA A 78 16.54 7.26 21.02
C ALA A 78 16.18 8.17 19.84
N THR A 79 14.92 8.63 19.80
CA THR A 79 14.48 9.62 18.81
C THR A 79 15.18 10.96 19.02
N GLU A 80 15.45 11.70 17.93
CA GLU A 80 16.15 12.98 17.95
C GLU A 80 15.47 14.04 18.83
N ASN A 81 14.15 13.95 18.95
CA ASN A 81 13.32 14.83 19.75
C ASN A 81 12.05 14.11 20.25
N PRO A 82 11.28 14.67 21.20
CA PRO A 82 10.14 14.01 21.80
C PRO A 82 8.86 14.02 20.94
N TRP A 83 8.89 14.58 19.74
CA TRP A 83 7.72 14.82 18.90
C TRP A 83 7.50 13.76 17.82
N TRP A 84 8.24 12.66 17.89
CA TRP A 84 7.98 11.48 17.06
C TRP A 84 6.81 10.71 17.63
N ILE A 85 5.91 10.29 16.74
CA ILE A 85 4.71 9.52 17.12
C ILE A 85 4.45 8.39 16.14
N ASN A 86 3.69 7.42 16.62
CA ASN A 86 3.09 6.38 15.80
C ASN A 86 1.57 6.52 15.83
N ILE A 87 0.91 6.37 14.71
CA ILE A 87 -0.55 6.25 14.62
C ILE A 87 -0.85 4.78 14.34
N ASP A 88 -1.30 4.07 15.37
CA ASP A 88 -1.59 2.64 15.30
C ASP A 88 -3.03 2.40 14.87
N TYR A 89 -3.21 1.46 13.95
CA TYR A 89 -4.49 0.92 13.50
C TYR A 89 -4.62 -0.54 13.95
N PRO A 90 -5.02 -0.80 15.21
CA PRO A 90 -4.97 -2.15 15.80
C PRO A 90 -5.78 -3.17 15.01
N GLN A 91 -6.94 -2.76 14.47
CA GLN A 91 -7.83 -3.64 13.69
C GLN A 91 -7.17 -4.15 12.40
N PHE A 92 -6.18 -3.43 11.88
CA PHE A 92 -5.54 -3.73 10.60
C PHE A 92 -4.07 -4.13 10.74
N ASN A 93 -3.55 -4.22 11.96
CA ASN A 93 -2.12 -4.38 12.23
C ASN A 93 -1.28 -3.37 11.41
N GLY A 94 -1.81 -2.17 11.27
CA GLY A 94 -1.19 -1.08 10.52
C GLY A 94 -0.65 -0.01 11.46
N ARG A 95 0.41 0.66 11.02
CA ARG A 95 1.05 1.75 11.74
C ARG A 95 1.59 2.81 10.80
N VAL A 96 1.29 4.07 11.09
CA VAL A 96 1.95 5.20 10.45
C VAL A 96 3.04 5.70 11.38
N HIS A 97 4.28 5.54 10.97
CA HIS A 97 5.42 6.15 11.67
C HIS A 97 5.55 7.61 11.26
N ILE A 98 5.55 8.50 12.22
CA ILE A 98 5.72 9.94 12.02
C ILE A 98 7.00 10.40 12.72
N SER A 99 7.96 10.83 11.93
CA SER A 99 9.19 11.46 12.41
C SER A 99 9.13 12.97 12.17
N TYR A 100 9.57 13.72 13.16
CA TYR A 100 9.68 15.18 13.09
C TYR A 100 11.13 15.61 13.24
N LYS A 101 11.54 16.62 12.48
CA LYS A 101 12.87 17.22 12.55
C LYS A 101 12.77 18.73 12.41
N GLU A 102 13.62 19.43 13.15
CA GLU A 102 13.77 20.89 13.00
C GLU A 102 14.75 21.20 11.89
N ILE A 103 14.33 22.10 10.98
CA ILE A 103 15.22 22.72 10.00
C ILE A 103 16.07 23.76 10.74
N GLY A 104 17.36 23.77 10.50
CA GLY A 104 18.30 24.60 11.28
C GLY A 104 19.31 23.71 12.01
N ALA A 105 18.86 22.80 12.87
CA ALA A 105 19.68 21.67 13.34
C ALA A 105 19.96 20.68 12.21
N ASN A 106 19.00 20.53 11.29
CA ASN A 106 19.10 19.73 10.07
C ASN A 106 19.02 20.63 8.83
N LYS A 107 19.79 20.30 7.80
CA LYS A 107 19.70 21.01 6.51
C LYS A 107 18.50 20.48 5.70
N LEU A 108 17.65 21.37 5.20
CA LEU A 108 16.47 21.00 4.41
C LEU A 108 16.82 20.08 3.24
N ASP A 109 17.85 20.43 2.47
CA ASP A 109 18.27 19.61 1.31
C ASP A 109 18.62 18.18 1.71
N LYS A 110 19.25 18.00 2.89
CA LYS A 110 19.54 16.67 3.41
C LYS A 110 18.26 15.93 3.78
N LEU A 111 17.30 16.58 4.46
CA LEU A 111 16.02 15.98 4.85
C LEU A 111 15.21 15.55 3.64
N LEU A 112 15.17 16.37 2.59
CA LEU A 112 14.54 16.05 1.32
C LEU A 112 15.21 14.84 0.65
N ASN A 113 16.54 14.87 0.52
CA ASN A 113 17.30 13.78 -0.06
C ASN A 113 17.13 12.47 0.72
N ASP A 114 17.10 12.52 2.05
CA ASP A 114 16.86 11.36 2.91
C ASP A 114 15.45 10.77 2.66
N ALA A 115 14.42 11.63 2.51
CA ALA A 115 13.06 11.19 2.21
C ALA A 115 12.97 10.45 0.86
N PHE A 116 13.57 11.01 -0.20
CA PHE A 116 13.67 10.35 -1.51
C PHE A 116 14.47 9.07 -1.45
N THR A 117 15.61 9.07 -0.77
CA THR A 117 16.47 7.89 -0.63
C THR A 117 15.75 6.76 0.09
N MET A 118 15.02 7.06 1.17
CA MET A 118 14.24 6.06 1.91
C MET A 118 13.13 5.47 1.04
N THR A 119 12.45 6.30 0.24
CA THR A 119 11.41 5.83 -0.68
C THR A 119 12.02 4.97 -1.78
N ASN A 120 13.13 5.39 -2.38
CA ASN A 120 13.80 4.67 -3.47
C ASN A 120 14.41 3.32 -3.05
N LYS A 121 14.61 3.05 -1.76
CA LYS A 121 14.99 1.70 -1.29
C LYS A 121 13.97 0.62 -1.64
N HIS A 122 12.72 1.00 -1.93
CA HIS A 122 11.67 0.07 -2.36
C HIS A 122 11.77 -0.35 -3.84
N ASN A 123 12.61 0.30 -4.66
CA ASN A 123 12.79 0.00 -6.09
C ASN A 123 13.08 -1.48 -6.39
N LEU A 124 13.68 -2.22 -5.46
CA LEU A 124 13.96 -3.66 -5.64
C LEU A 124 12.70 -4.54 -5.76
N LYS A 125 11.56 -4.08 -5.22
CA LYS A 125 10.30 -4.83 -5.18
C LYS A 125 9.12 -4.02 -5.75
N ALA A 126 9.32 -2.74 -6.01
CA ALA A 126 8.33 -1.86 -6.61
C ALA A 126 8.34 -2.01 -8.14
N TYR A 127 7.17 -1.96 -8.76
CA TYR A 127 7.05 -1.79 -10.21
C TYR A 127 6.79 -0.33 -10.59
N SER A 128 6.35 0.50 -9.64
CA SER A 128 6.23 1.97 -9.79
C SER A 128 6.51 2.69 -8.49
N ILE A 129 7.06 3.90 -8.60
CA ILE A 129 7.11 4.90 -7.53
C ILE A 129 6.60 6.19 -8.15
N ASP A 130 5.41 6.59 -7.73
CA ASP A 130 4.77 7.82 -8.19
C ASP A 130 4.90 8.86 -7.08
N ASP A 131 5.49 10.01 -7.40
CA ASP A 131 5.62 11.14 -6.50
C ASP A 131 4.72 12.29 -6.95
N SER A 132 4.07 12.93 -5.99
CA SER A 132 3.14 14.03 -6.24
C SER A 132 3.41 15.16 -5.26
N LEU A 133 3.73 16.34 -5.81
CA LEU A 133 3.78 17.58 -5.03
C LEU A 133 2.38 17.88 -4.47
N MET A 134 2.33 18.33 -3.23
CA MET A 134 1.09 18.72 -2.59
C MET A 134 1.23 20.05 -1.84
N VAL A 135 0.13 20.79 -1.84
CA VAL A 135 -0.07 21.95 -0.98
C VAL A 135 -1.38 21.71 -0.25
N THR A 136 -1.33 21.71 1.07
CA THR A 136 -2.52 21.45 1.90
C THR A 136 -3.43 22.68 1.95
N PRO A 137 -4.71 22.57 2.38
CA PRO A 137 -5.58 23.70 2.61
C PRO A 137 -5.03 24.73 3.61
N ASN A 138 -4.11 24.32 4.50
CA ASN A 138 -3.42 25.20 5.44
C ASN A 138 -2.08 25.75 4.89
N ASN A 139 -1.88 25.72 3.56
CA ASN A 139 -0.69 26.21 2.86
C ASN A 139 0.62 25.54 3.32
N ILE A 140 0.56 24.25 3.65
CA ILE A 140 1.73 23.44 3.98
C ILE A 140 2.15 22.68 2.73
N HIS A 141 3.43 22.80 2.39
CA HIS A 141 4.01 22.12 1.24
C HIS A 141 4.48 20.71 1.62
N GLY A 142 4.49 19.83 0.66
CA GLY A 142 4.96 18.46 0.86
C GLY A 142 5.00 17.64 -0.41
N MET A 143 5.29 16.37 -0.23
CA MET A 143 5.25 15.37 -1.29
C MET A 143 4.61 14.10 -0.79
N PHE A 144 3.80 13.49 -1.61
CA PHE A 144 3.23 12.19 -1.38
C PHE A 144 3.85 11.17 -2.36
N PHE A 145 4.29 10.04 -1.82
CA PHE A 145 4.84 8.92 -2.59
C PHE A 145 3.88 7.75 -2.54
N LYS A 146 3.50 7.27 -3.71
CA LYS A 146 2.75 6.02 -3.86
C LYS A 146 3.65 4.97 -4.50
N VAL A 147 3.90 3.89 -3.80
CA VAL A 147 4.79 2.81 -4.22
C VAL A 147 3.95 1.59 -4.54
N GLY A 148 3.90 1.18 -5.82
CA GLY A 148 3.19 -0.01 -6.29
C GLY A 148 4.06 -1.24 -6.20
N GLY A 149 3.43 -2.39 -5.92
CA GLY A 149 4.08 -3.68 -5.79
C GLY A 149 4.04 -4.26 -4.38
N ASN A 150 4.70 -5.42 -4.21
CA ASN A 150 4.78 -6.11 -2.93
C ASN A 150 5.84 -5.46 -2.01
N VAL A 151 5.60 -4.22 -1.62
CA VAL A 151 6.52 -3.39 -0.83
C VAL A 151 6.07 -3.27 0.62
N ALA A 152 7.01 -3.02 1.52
CA ALA A 152 6.72 -2.90 2.95
C ALA A 152 5.87 -1.66 3.28
N THR A 153 5.98 -0.59 2.50
CA THR A 153 5.18 0.62 2.63
C THR A 153 4.78 1.14 1.25
N ALA A 154 3.47 1.19 1.00
CA ALA A 154 2.90 1.68 -0.25
C ALA A 154 2.64 3.19 -0.23
N ASN A 155 2.52 3.80 0.95
CA ASN A 155 2.19 5.22 1.12
C ASN A 155 3.16 5.89 2.08
N GLN A 156 3.85 6.90 1.58
CA GLN A 156 4.79 7.74 2.35
C GLN A 156 4.55 9.20 1.98
N PHE A 157 4.91 10.10 2.86
CA PHE A 157 4.83 11.54 2.60
C PHE A 157 5.81 12.31 3.45
N PHE A 158 6.08 13.55 3.07
CA PHE A 158 6.64 14.53 3.96
C PHE A 158 5.86 15.85 3.86
N LEU A 159 5.90 16.61 4.95
CA LEU A 159 5.34 17.95 5.07
C LEU A 159 6.42 18.91 5.59
N THR A 160 6.45 20.13 5.09
CA THR A 160 7.42 21.14 5.50
C THR A 160 6.88 22.57 5.28
N ASP A 161 7.33 23.50 6.10
CA ASP A 161 7.21 24.93 5.85
C ASP A 161 8.48 25.50 5.18
N SER A 162 9.46 24.64 4.91
CA SER A 162 10.78 24.97 4.33
C SER A 162 11.67 25.86 5.18
N VAL A 163 11.25 26.24 6.39
CA VAL A 163 11.97 27.20 7.26
C VAL A 163 12.33 26.57 8.60
N THR A 164 11.36 25.96 9.28
CA THR A 164 11.52 25.47 10.67
C THR A 164 11.17 23.99 10.81
N HIS A 165 10.16 23.51 10.08
CA HIS A 165 9.50 22.24 10.34
C HIS A 165 9.63 21.27 9.18
N PHE A 166 10.01 20.05 9.49
CA PHE A 166 9.99 18.91 8.56
C PHE A 166 9.40 17.70 9.26
N LEU A 167 8.36 17.11 8.66
CA LEU A 167 7.71 15.91 9.16
C LEU A 167 7.64 14.88 8.03
N ARG A 168 8.00 13.63 8.34
CA ARG A 168 7.86 12.51 7.41
C ARG A 168 6.94 11.45 8.01
N GLY A 169 6.02 10.92 7.19
CA GLY A 169 5.14 9.82 7.54
C GLY A 169 5.28 8.65 6.59
N ALA A 170 5.16 7.43 7.11
CA ALA A 170 5.16 6.21 6.31
C ALA A 170 4.25 5.15 6.94
N LEU A 171 3.35 4.58 6.13
CA LEU A 171 2.41 3.54 6.54
C LEU A 171 3.02 2.16 6.34
N TYR A 172 3.04 1.37 7.40
CA TYR A 172 3.45 -0.04 7.38
C TYR A 172 2.34 -0.94 7.90
N PHE A 173 2.32 -2.18 7.44
CA PHE A 173 1.50 -3.25 8.00
C PHE A 173 2.41 -4.34 8.56
N ASP A 174 2.07 -4.87 9.74
CA ASP A 174 2.74 -6.04 10.33
C ASP A 174 2.20 -7.31 9.64
N ALA A 175 2.55 -7.44 8.37
CA ALA A 175 2.17 -8.54 7.50
C ALA A 175 3.19 -8.69 6.37
N THR A 176 3.26 -9.88 5.78
CA THR A 176 4.05 -10.06 4.56
C THR A 176 3.51 -9.14 3.45
N PRO A 177 4.35 -8.32 2.83
CA PRO A 177 3.93 -7.41 1.78
C PRO A 177 3.26 -8.17 0.63
N ASN A 178 2.00 -7.85 0.37
CA ASN A 178 1.21 -8.40 -0.73
C ASN A 178 0.17 -7.35 -1.15
N GLU A 179 0.37 -6.75 -2.31
CA GLU A 179 -0.45 -5.66 -2.81
C GLU A 179 -1.92 -6.08 -2.98
N ASP A 180 -2.16 -7.28 -3.51
CA ASP A 180 -3.51 -7.80 -3.75
C ASP A 180 -4.30 -7.93 -2.44
N SER A 181 -3.71 -8.51 -1.39
CA SER A 181 -4.41 -8.78 -0.12
C SER A 181 -4.52 -7.54 0.77
N LEU A 182 -3.51 -6.68 0.76
CA LEU A 182 -3.48 -5.45 1.56
C LEU A 182 -4.20 -4.28 0.87
N GLY A 183 -4.51 -4.37 -0.42
CA GLY A 183 -5.00 -3.26 -1.23
C GLY A 183 -6.25 -2.58 -0.68
N ILE A 184 -7.21 -3.35 -0.16
CA ILE A 184 -8.46 -2.82 0.42
C ILE A 184 -8.16 -2.00 1.68
N VAL A 185 -7.37 -2.56 2.61
CA VAL A 185 -7.02 -1.89 3.87
C VAL A 185 -6.11 -0.69 3.60
N ASN A 186 -5.14 -0.87 2.70
CA ASN A 186 -4.23 0.21 2.30
C ASN A 186 -4.99 1.41 1.71
N SER A 187 -5.97 1.15 0.83
CA SER A 187 -6.84 2.20 0.27
C SER A 187 -7.70 2.87 1.35
N PHE A 188 -8.24 2.08 2.28
CA PHE A 188 -9.02 2.62 3.39
C PHE A 188 -8.17 3.54 4.28
N VAL A 189 -6.97 3.12 4.69
CA VAL A 189 -6.08 3.94 5.54
C VAL A 189 -5.51 5.13 4.76
N LEU A 190 -5.31 5.00 3.44
CA LEU A 190 -4.90 6.12 2.59
C LEU A 190 -5.86 7.32 2.67
N ASP A 191 -7.17 7.08 2.76
CA ASP A 191 -8.14 8.16 2.94
C ASP A 191 -7.97 8.87 4.29
N ASP A 192 -7.62 8.12 5.35
CA ASP A 192 -7.30 8.70 6.66
C ASP A 192 -6.01 9.53 6.62
N LEU A 193 -4.99 9.05 5.90
CA LEU A 193 -3.77 9.81 5.69
C LEU A 193 -4.02 11.13 4.94
N LYS A 194 -4.85 11.10 3.89
CA LYS A 194 -5.24 12.31 3.16
C LYS A 194 -5.99 13.29 4.05
N HIS A 195 -6.92 12.78 4.89
CA HIS A 195 -7.64 13.61 5.86
C HIS A 195 -6.69 14.25 6.86
N MET A 196 -5.78 13.47 7.45
CA MET A 196 -4.75 13.94 8.37
C MET A 196 -3.88 15.04 7.74
N ILE A 197 -3.39 14.83 6.50
CA ILE A 197 -2.58 15.80 5.75
C ILE A 197 -3.37 17.08 5.50
N ASN A 198 -4.63 16.98 5.11
CA ASN A 198 -5.48 18.15 4.81
C ASN A 198 -5.83 18.97 6.06
N THR A 199 -5.89 18.35 7.22
CA THR A 199 -6.18 19.01 8.50
C THR A 199 -4.93 19.43 9.28
N PHE A 200 -3.75 19.03 8.77
CA PHE A 200 -2.47 19.30 9.43
C PHE A 200 -2.17 20.79 9.55
N LYS A 201 -1.63 21.20 10.72
CA LYS A 201 -1.20 22.57 11.01
C LYS A 201 0.11 22.55 11.81
N TRP A 202 1.02 23.43 11.46
CA TRP A 202 2.12 23.83 12.34
C TRP A 202 1.63 24.74 13.47
N LYS A 203 2.35 24.78 14.58
CA LYS A 203 2.06 25.65 15.73
C LYS A 203 3.19 26.62 15.97
#